data_56bddc530c025386e8a39860d8fc8f0d
#
_entry.id   56bddc530c025386e8a39860d8fc8f0d
#
_cell.length_a   1.000
_cell.length_b   1.000
_cell.length_c   1.000
_cell.angle_alpha   90.00
_cell.angle_beta   90.00
_cell.angle_gamma   90.00
#
_symmetry.space_group_name_H-M   'P 1'
#
loop_
_entity.id
_entity.type
_entity.pdbx_description
1 polymer ?
#
loop_
_entity_poly.entity_id
_entity_poly.type
_entity_poly.pdbx_seq_one_letter_code
_entity_poly.pdbx_strand_id
1 'polypeptide(L)'
;MSAILKFIRENHILAVIEQAIAKKKSRLSLNSFEISEIPSLLYSCLEVEHLYLHINNITSVPVQITQLLNLTTLTLDYNNISSLPAEIGNLKNLINLNISYNPLHILIPEIGDLENLEAFWCNRIGLREIPKEIGKLSKLDTFGARGNELKTIPKEMTVLTKLRWLTLEYNQIESLPPCMDNMESLVHCNIKQNRLKEFPASVLKCPELMYLQLNHNQISHLPDGFDAIPTPSLEMIDLRHNPICELPHPEHSLVRYTEEIPSVVVQDLTPSSSSRGHGAQALAANATALRLPAVPAPRHADPLMIDIEIDGSSIEDSEDWENSVNSSELDVQYQSDDERADNEAVGMVLPELSRYATTAS
;
A
#
# COMPACT_ATOMS: atom_id res chain seq x y z
N MET A 1 -2.56 -13.60 30.29
CA MET A 1 -1.67 -14.64 29.72
C MET A 1 -0.82 -15.26 30.82
N SER A 2 -0.64 -16.58 30.84
CA SER A 2 0.20 -17.24 31.87
C SER A 2 1.66 -16.80 31.74
N ALA A 3 2.35 -16.54 32.85
CA ALA A 3 3.79 -16.21 32.90
C ALA A 3 4.64 -17.25 32.16
N ILE A 4 4.22 -18.51 32.20
CA ILE A 4 4.86 -19.63 31.50
C ILE A 4 4.80 -19.44 29.98
N LEU A 5 3.66 -19.05 29.43
CA LEU A 5 3.53 -18.82 27.97
C LEU A 5 4.39 -17.64 27.51
N LYS A 6 4.45 -16.58 28.30
CA LYS A 6 5.33 -15.43 28.03
C LYS A 6 6.80 -15.87 27.99
N PHE A 7 7.23 -16.63 28.99
CA PHE A 7 8.62 -17.14 29.07
C PHE A 7 8.98 -18.06 27.90
N ILE A 8 8.07 -18.98 27.51
CA ILE A 8 8.28 -19.87 26.35
C ILE A 8 8.46 -19.04 25.08
N ARG A 9 7.59 -18.02 24.87
CA ARG A 9 7.66 -17.16 23.70
C ARG A 9 8.96 -16.36 23.64
N GLU A 10 9.35 -15.72 24.75
CA GLU A 10 10.60 -14.95 24.82
C GLU A 10 11.82 -15.83 24.49
N ASN A 11 11.87 -17.07 25.00
CA ASN A 11 12.95 -18.00 24.66
C ASN A 11 12.90 -18.43 23.18
N HIS A 12 11.70 -18.61 22.62
CA HIS A 12 11.56 -18.93 21.20
C HIS A 12 12.07 -17.78 20.32
N ILE A 13 11.69 -16.54 20.61
CA ILE A 13 12.19 -15.35 19.89
C ILE A 13 13.72 -15.30 19.93
N LEU A 14 14.33 -15.50 21.11
CA LEU A 14 15.77 -15.50 21.24
C LEU A 14 16.42 -16.62 20.41
N ALA A 15 15.85 -17.83 20.42
CA ALA A 15 16.35 -18.94 19.61
C ALA A 15 16.28 -18.66 18.09
N VAL A 16 15.21 -18.01 17.62
CA VAL A 16 15.08 -17.58 16.20
C VAL A 16 16.17 -16.57 15.86
N ILE A 17 16.43 -15.60 16.72
CA ILE A 17 17.48 -14.59 16.52
C ILE A 17 18.87 -15.24 16.55
N GLU A 18 19.16 -16.12 17.52
CA GLU A 18 20.43 -16.86 17.60
C GLU A 18 20.67 -17.69 16.34
N GLN A 19 19.63 -18.35 15.84
CA GLN A 19 19.72 -19.10 14.60
C GLN A 19 20.02 -18.19 13.39
N ALA A 20 19.39 -17.00 13.33
CA ALA A 20 19.65 -16.03 12.28
C ALA A 20 21.12 -15.53 12.32
N ILE A 21 21.67 -15.28 13.51
CA ILE A 21 23.07 -14.92 13.69
C ILE A 21 23.98 -16.06 13.24
N ALA A 22 23.75 -17.29 13.75
CA ALA A 22 24.60 -18.44 13.48
C ALA A 22 24.63 -18.80 11.98
N LYS A 23 23.49 -18.69 11.30
CA LYS A 23 23.33 -18.97 9.86
C LYS A 23 23.59 -17.77 8.97
N LYS A 24 23.88 -16.58 9.52
CA LYS A 24 24.03 -15.31 8.80
C LYS A 24 22.86 -15.03 7.85
N LYS A 25 21.64 -15.21 8.35
CA LYS A 25 20.43 -15.03 7.54
C LYS A 25 20.31 -13.56 7.14
N SER A 26 20.00 -13.29 5.86
CA SER A 26 19.67 -11.95 5.36
C SER A 26 18.22 -11.56 5.66
N ARG A 27 17.35 -12.53 5.97
CA ARG A 27 15.93 -12.32 6.29
C ARG A 27 15.63 -12.80 7.72
N LEU A 28 15.00 -11.93 8.52
CA LEU A 28 14.54 -12.21 9.87
C LEU A 28 13.08 -11.80 10.04
N SER A 29 12.22 -12.80 10.26
CA SER A 29 10.78 -12.58 10.47
C SER A 29 10.45 -12.84 11.95
N LEU A 30 9.97 -11.79 12.62
CA LEU A 30 9.49 -11.79 14.01
C LEU A 30 8.09 -11.17 14.12
N ASN A 31 7.29 -11.32 13.07
CA ASN A 31 5.91 -10.85 13.04
C ASN A 31 4.98 -11.74 13.86
N SER A 32 3.96 -11.16 14.48
CA SER A 32 2.92 -11.87 15.25
C SER A 32 3.44 -12.62 16.50
N PHE A 33 4.56 -12.20 17.08
CA PHE A 33 5.12 -12.77 18.29
C PHE A 33 4.69 -12.06 19.59
N GLU A 34 3.77 -11.07 19.49
CA GLU A 34 3.35 -10.21 20.62
C GLU A 34 4.55 -9.51 21.33
N ILE A 35 5.57 -9.15 20.57
CA ILE A 35 6.77 -8.47 21.08
C ILE A 35 6.36 -7.06 21.55
N SER A 36 6.65 -6.73 22.81
CA SER A 36 6.46 -5.37 23.35
C SER A 36 7.75 -4.53 23.32
N GLU A 37 8.89 -5.17 23.40
CA GLU A 37 10.22 -4.56 23.33
C GLU A 37 11.10 -5.38 22.41
N ILE A 38 11.77 -4.74 21.46
CA ILE A 38 12.68 -5.40 20.51
C ILE A 38 13.87 -5.98 21.31
N PRO A 39 14.12 -7.30 21.25
CA PRO A 39 15.20 -7.91 21.98
C PRO A 39 16.57 -7.36 21.57
N SER A 40 17.42 -7.03 22.54
CA SER A 40 18.74 -6.43 22.27
C SER A 40 19.66 -7.34 21.42
N LEU A 41 19.48 -8.65 21.50
CA LEU A 41 20.22 -9.63 20.71
C LEU A 41 20.01 -9.43 19.20
N LEU A 42 18.85 -8.89 18.78
CA LEU A 42 18.53 -8.61 17.38
C LEU A 42 19.57 -7.71 16.72
N TYR A 43 20.11 -6.74 17.45
CA TYR A 43 21.11 -5.80 16.89
C TYR A 43 22.46 -6.46 16.57
N SER A 44 22.67 -7.72 16.96
CA SER A 44 23.82 -8.53 16.56
C SER A 44 23.63 -9.22 15.21
N CYS A 45 22.45 -9.15 14.61
CA CYS A 45 22.14 -9.72 13.29
C CYS A 45 22.64 -8.81 12.16
N LEU A 46 23.94 -8.57 12.08
CA LEU A 46 24.52 -7.57 11.16
C LEU A 46 24.34 -7.90 9.67
N GLU A 47 24.05 -9.14 9.34
CA GLU A 47 23.84 -9.61 7.96
C GLU A 47 22.37 -9.47 7.49
N VAL A 48 21.46 -9.01 8.38
CA VAL A 48 20.04 -8.89 8.06
C VAL A 48 19.80 -7.72 7.11
N GLU A 49 19.19 -8.02 5.98
CA GLU A 49 18.72 -7.09 4.95
C GLU A 49 17.21 -6.84 5.04
N HIS A 50 16.44 -7.88 5.44
CA HIS A 50 14.99 -7.80 5.54
C HIS A 50 14.55 -8.15 6.96
N LEU A 51 13.97 -7.17 7.67
CA LEU A 51 13.48 -7.32 9.04
C LEU A 51 11.98 -7.08 9.10
N TYR A 52 11.23 -8.11 9.51
CA TYR A 52 9.79 -8.08 9.66
C TYR A 52 9.41 -8.12 11.12
N LEU A 53 8.77 -7.04 11.60
CA LEU A 53 8.32 -6.85 12.99
C LEU A 53 6.85 -6.46 13.07
N HIS A 54 6.10 -6.62 11.98
CA HIS A 54 4.69 -6.25 11.91
C HIS A 54 3.79 -7.13 12.82
N ILE A 55 2.61 -6.62 13.15
CA ILE A 55 1.63 -7.30 14.02
C ILE A 55 2.27 -7.71 15.36
N ASN A 56 2.80 -6.72 16.08
CA ASN A 56 3.36 -6.89 17.41
C ASN A 56 2.81 -5.82 18.37
N ASN A 57 3.34 -5.73 19.58
CA ASN A 57 2.95 -4.75 20.60
C ASN A 57 4.09 -3.75 20.88
N ILE A 58 4.97 -3.51 19.90
CA ILE A 58 6.15 -2.65 20.05
C ILE A 58 5.70 -1.22 20.28
N THR A 59 6.21 -0.59 21.35
CA THR A 59 5.85 0.79 21.72
C THR A 59 6.89 1.83 21.30
N SER A 60 8.13 1.42 21.09
CA SER A 60 9.22 2.29 20.66
C SER A 60 10.23 1.54 19.82
N VAL A 61 10.86 2.24 18.89
CA VAL A 61 11.97 1.74 18.08
C VAL A 61 13.26 2.28 18.68
N PRO A 62 14.10 1.43 19.28
CA PRO A 62 15.36 1.88 19.87
C PRO A 62 16.37 2.32 18.82
N VAL A 63 17.23 3.29 19.17
CA VAL A 63 18.29 3.80 18.28
C VAL A 63 19.22 2.68 17.76
N GLN A 64 19.38 1.61 18.52
CA GLN A 64 20.23 0.46 18.18
C GLN A 64 19.81 -0.24 16.89
N ILE A 65 18.56 -0.07 16.41
CA ILE A 65 18.13 -0.61 15.11
C ILE A 65 19.00 -0.09 13.97
N THR A 66 19.57 1.10 14.12
CA THR A 66 20.46 1.72 13.12
C THR A 66 21.85 1.08 13.03
N GLN A 67 22.16 0.10 13.90
CA GLN A 67 23.34 -0.76 13.77
C GLN A 67 23.20 -1.76 12.62
N LEU A 68 21.97 -2.05 12.20
CA LEU A 68 21.68 -2.95 11.09
C LEU A 68 21.83 -2.22 9.74
N LEU A 69 23.06 -1.87 9.40
CA LEU A 69 23.38 -1.02 8.24
C LEU A 69 23.03 -1.65 6.89
N ASN A 70 22.85 -2.99 6.86
CA ASN A 70 22.49 -3.72 5.63
C ASN A 70 20.98 -3.76 5.37
N LEU A 71 20.15 -3.19 6.27
CA LEU A 71 18.70 -3.21 6.10
C LEU A 71 18.28 -2.51 4.81
N THR A 72 17.55 -3.26 4.00
CA THR A 72 16.84 -2.80 2.79
C THR A 72 15.33 -2.79 2.99
N THR A 73 14.79 -3.65 3.86
CA THR A 73 13.37 -3.72 4.17
C THR A 73 13.14 -3.72 5.68
N LEU A 74 12.26 -2.83 6.16
CA LEU A 74 11.84 -2.76 7.55
C LEU A 74 10.32 -2.61 7.63
N THR A 75 9.62 -3.62 8.18
CA THR A 75 8.19 -3.56 8.42
C THR A 75 7.90 -3.50 9.92
N LEU A 76 7.19 -2.46 10.32
CA LEU A 76 6.81 -2.15 11.70
C LEU A 76 5.30 -1.91 11.83
N ASP A 77 4.55 -2.18 10.78
CA ASP A 77 3.11 -1.94 10.74
C ASP A 77 2.34 -2.76 11.77
N TYR A 78 1.15 -2.29 12.14
CA TYR A 78 0.32 -2.91 13.19
C TYR A 78 1.09 -3.10 14.51
N ASN A 79 1.62 -2.00 15.05
CA ASN A 79 2.26 -1.93 16.35
C ASN A 79 1.71 -0.76 17.18
N ASN A 80 2.28 -0.49 18.33
CA ASN A 80 1.93 0.61 19.23
C ASN A 80 3.02 1.69 19.28
N ILE A 81 3.76 1.87 18.17
CA ILE A 81 4.90 2.80 18.10
C ILE A 81 4.38 4.23 18.09
N SER A 82 4.82 5.04 19.05
CA SER A 82 4.44 6.44 19.17
C SER A 82 5.48 7.42 18.63
N SER A 83 6.72 6.97 18.40
CA SER A 83 7.80 7.79 17.83
C SER A 83 8.88 6.92 17.18
N LEU A 84 9.56 7.50 16.19
CA LEU A 84 10.78 6.93 15.60
C LEU A 84 11.98 7.70 16.13
N PRO A 85 13.16 7.05 16.30
CA PRO A 85 14.39 7.75 16.64
C PRO A 85 14.88 8.57 15.43
N ALA A 86 15.46 9.75 15.67
CA ALA A 86 16.00 10.59 14.61
C ALA A 86 17.07 9.87 13.78
N GLU A 87 17.82 9.00 14.43
CA GLU A 87 18.88 8.19 13.82
C GLU A 87 18.36 7.20 12.77
N ILE A 88 17.02 6.99 12.64
CA ILE A 88 16.45 6.14 11.58
C ILE A 88 16.95 6.57 10.19
N GLY A 89 17.17 7.88 10.00
CA GLY A 89 17.76 8.44 8.77
C GLY A 89 19.18 7.92 8.45
N ASN A 90 19.85 7.21 9.36
CA ASN A 90 21.14 6.58 9.13
C ASN A 90 21.05 5.25 8.37
N LEU A 91 19.86 4.68 8.23
CA LEU A 91 19.65 3.46 7.46
C LEU A 91 19.67 3.76 5.94
N LYS A 92 20.84 4.14 5.45
CA LYS A 92 21.03 4.64 4.07
C LYS A 92 20.73 3.58 2.99
N ASN A 93 20.76 2.30 3.33
CA ASN A 93 20.44 1.20 2.40
C ASN A 93 18.95 0.84 2.38
N LEU A 94 18.11 1.49 3.21
CA LEU A 94 16.71 1.17 3.30
C LEU A 94 15.97 1.55 2.00
N ILE A 95 15.29 0.56 1.43
CA ILE A 95 14.50 0.65 0.18
C ILE A 95 13.02 0.67 0.51
N ASN A 96 12.60 -0.19 1.45
CA ASN A 96 11.19 -0.35 1.83
C ASN A 96 11.01 -0.07 3.33
N LEU A 97 10.09 0.86 3.66
CA LEU A 97 9.71 1.17 5.03
C LEU A 97 8.19 1.16 5.17
N ASN A 98 7.69 0.30 6.06
CA ASN A 98 6.28 0.29 6.44
C ASN A 98 6.11 0.55 7.94
N ILE A 99 5.47 1.68 8.29
CA ILE A 99 5.17 2.08 9.66
C ILE A 99 3.65 2.29 9.88
N SER A 100 2.84 1.78 8.96
CA SER A 100 1.39 1.93 8.97
C SER A 100 0.74 1.38 10.24
N TYR A 101 -0.45 1.87 10.58
CA TYR A 101 -1.22 1.39 11.74
C TYR A 101 -0.43 1.44 13.05
N ASN A 102 0.18 2.60 13.33
CA ASN A 102 0.87 2.95 14.57
C ASN A 102 0.40 4.32 15.08
N PRO A 103 0.35 4.60 16.38
CA PRO A 103 -0.03 5.91 16.92
C PRO A 103 1.13 6.92 16.89
N LEU A 104 1.74 7.14 15.72
CA LEU A 104 2.90 8.03 15.58
C LEU A 104 2.53 9.51 15.60
N HIS A 105 1.43 9.90 14.94
CA HIS A 105 0.90 11.26 14.78
C HIS A 105 1.83 12.25 14.04
N ILE A 106 3.12 12.05 14.04
CA ILE A 106 4.13 12.93 13.44
C ILE A 106 5.16 12.09 12.69
N LEU A 107 5.54 12.53 11.49
CA LEU A 107 6.74 12.07 10.80
C LEU A 107 7.89 13.02 11.09
N ILE A 108 9.01 12.48 11.52
CA ILE A 108 10.22 13.25 11.78
C ILE A 108 10.91 13.66 10.46
N PRO A 109 11.56 14.84 10.40
CA PRO A 109 12.25 15.31 9.19
C PRO A 109 13.35 14.37 8.69
N GLU A 110 13.97 13.60 9.58
CA GLU A 110 15.06 12.66 9.29
C GLU A 110 14.61 11.47 8.40
N ILE A 111 13.31 11.28 8.21
CA ILE A 111 12.79 10.35 7.17
C ILE A 111 13.32 10.75 5.79
N GLY A 112 13.45 12.06 5.52
CA GLY A 112 14.00 12.57 4.27
C GLY A 112 15.47 12.22 4.04
N ASP A 113 16.18 11.69 5.04
CA ASP A 113 17.58 11.29 4.93
C ASP A 113 17.75 9.82 4.52
N LEU A 114 16.66 9.07 4.29
CA LEU A 114 16.65 7.71 3.74
C LEU A 114 16.86 7.74 2.22
N GLU A 115 18.05 8.04 1.77
CA GLU A 115 18.40 8.39 0.38
C GLU A 115 18.05 7.31 -0.67
N ASN A 116 17.93 6.05 -0.25
CA ASN A 116 17.62 4.93 -1.13
C ASN A 116 16.16 4.45 -1.02
N LEU A 117 15.31 5.15 -0.25
CA LEU A 117 13.93 4.74 -0.05
C LEU A 117 13.14 4.83 -1.36
N GLU A 118 12.55 3.69 -1.77
CA GLU A 118 11.73 3.55 -2.97
C GLU A 118 10.25 3.37 -2.62
N ALA A 119 9.95 2.70 -1.49
CA ALA A 119 8.59 2.49 -1.05
C ALA A 119 8.41 2.88 0.42
N PHE A 120 7.42 3.75 0.69
CA PHE A 120 7.14 4.25 2.02
C PHE A 120 5.64 4.23 2.31
N TRP A 121 5.24 3.47 3.34
CA TRP A 121 3.87 3.41 3.83
C TRP A 121 3.76 3.93 5.25
N CYS A 122 2.89 4.93 5.43
CA CYS A 122 2.54 5.55 6.71
C CYS A 122 1.01 5.71 6.85
N ASN A 123 0.28 4.63 6.50
CA ASN A 123 -1.17 4.62 6.54
C ASN A 123 -1.67 4.59 7.99
N ARG A 124 -2.75 5.31 8.28
CA ARG A 124 -3.44 5.29 9.60
C ARG A 124 -2.48 5.46 10.79
N ILE A 125 -1.59 6.45 10.71
CA ILE A 125 -0.71 6.81 11.83
C ILE A 125 -1.17 8.09 12.55
N GLY A 126 -2.32 8.67 12.18
CA GLY A 126 -2.84 9.93 12.74
C GLY A 126 -2.10 11.17 12.26
N LEU A 127 -1.47 11.11 11.08
CA LEU A 127 -0.62 12.16 10.53
C LEU A 127 -1.43 13.39 10.11
N ARG A 128 -1.02 14.58 10.59
CA ARG A 128 -1.65 15.87 10.24
C ARG A 128 -0.92 16.63 9.16
N GLU A 129 0.39 16.42 9.05
CA GLU A 129 1.23 17.04 8.04
C GLU A 129 2.39 16.13 7.64
N ILE A 130 2.81 16.21 6.38
CA ILE A 130 3.99 15.52 5.86
C ILE A 130 5.15 16.53 5.93
N PRO A 131 6.31 16.16 6.50
CA PRO A 131 7.46 17.05 6.57
C PRO A 131 7.98 17.39 5.15
N LYS A 132 8.40 18.61 4.93
CA LYS A 132 8.93 19.05 3.63
C LYS A 132 10.16 18.26 3.17
N GLU A 133 10.89 17.68 4.10
CA GLU A 133 12.06 16.83 3.89
C GLU A 133 11.73 15.56 3.09
N ILE A 134 10.44 15.19 2.96
CA ILE A 134 10.00 14.10 2.07
C ILE A 134 10.48 14.31 0.62
N GLY A 135 10.60 15.58 0.19
CA GLY A 135 11.11 15.95 -1.13
C GLY A 135 12.57 15.57 -1.38
N LYS A 136 13.33 15.18 -0.36
CA LYS A 136 14.70 14.68 -0.51
C LYS A 136 14.76 13.23 -1.02
N LEU A 137 13.67 12.48 -0.93
CA LEU A 137 13.57 11.05 -1.28
C LEU A 137 13.54 10.86 -2.81
N SER A 138 14.60 11.22 -3.50
CA SER A 138 14.67 11.26 -4.97
C SER A 138 14.48 9.92 -5.68
N LYS A 139 14.50 8.80 -4.95
CA LYS A 139 14.26 7.46 -5.47
C LYS A 139 12.86 6.94 -5.18
N LEU A 140 12.04 7.70 -4.43
CA LEU A 140 10.72 7.26 -4.01
C LEU A 140 9.82 7.01 -5.24
N ASP A 141 9.35 5.77 -5.34
CA ASP A 141 8.47 5.24 -6.37
C ASP A 141 7.01 5.14 -5.87
N THR A 142 6.87 4.70 -4.63
CA THR A 142 5.57 4.47 -3.99
C THR A 142 5.46 5.23 -2.66
N PHE A 143 4.39 6.01 -2.50
CA PHE A 143 4.07 6.68 -1.25
C PHE A 143 2.60 6.46 -0.85
N GLY A 144 2.40 5.87 0.34
CA GLY A 144 1.08 5.62 0.91
C GLY A 144 0.89 6.33 2.26
N ALA A 145 -0.12 7.22 2.35
CA ALA A 145 -0.51 7.91 3.57
C ALA A 145 -2.05 7.88 3.76
N ARG A 146 -2.69 6.76 3.43
CA ARG A 146 -4.12 6.51 3.56
C ARG A 146 -4.59 6.68 5.02
N GLY A 147 -5.81 7.19 5.21
CA GLY A 147 -6.50 7.16 6.52
C GLY A 147 -5.86 8.03 7.58
N ASN A 148 -5.29 9.17 7.19
CA ASN A 148 -4.69 10.15 8.09
C ASN A 148 -5.54 11.42 8.21
N GLU A 149 -5.03 12.48 8.83
CA GLU A 149 -5.71 13.76 9.02
C GLU A 149 -5.09 14.88 8.16
N LEU A 150 -4.49 14.53 7.02
CA LEU A 150 -3.80 15.47 6.14
C LEU A 150 -4.78 16.46 5.51
N LYS A 151 -4.47 17.77 5.56
CA LYS A 151 -5.24 18.82 4.89
C LYS A 151 -4.64 19.24 3.55
N THR A 152 -3.37 19.01 3.37
CA THR A 152 -2.61 19.26 2.13
C THR A 152 -1.34 18.39 2.13
N ILE A 153 -0.62 18.38 1.01
CA ILE A 153 0.73 17.82 0.91
C ILE A 153 1.74 18.95 0.69
N PRO A 154 2.99 18.80 1.15
CA PRO A 154 4.00 19.84 0.97
C PRO A 154 4.37 19.99 -0.51
N LYS A 155 4.60 21.22 -0.95
CA LYS A 155 5.04 21.50 -2.33
C LYS A 155 6.37 20.80 -2.69
N GLU A 156 7.22 20.58 -1.71
CA GLU A 156 8.50 19.87 -1.87
C GLU A 156 8.29 18.41 -2.33
N MET A 157 7.11 17.84 -2.12
CA MET A 157 6.79 16.51 -2.62
C MET A 157 6.68 16.46 -4.15
N THR A 158 6.37 17.60 -4.80
CA THR A 158 6.22 17.65 -6.25
C THR A 158 7.55 17.53 -7.02
N VAL A 159 8.70 17.57 -6.34
CA VAL A 159 10.02 17.32 -6.99
C VAL A 159 10.39 15.84 -7.09
N LEU A 160 9.52 14.95 -6.59
CA LEU A 160 9.73 13.50 -6.64
C LEU A 160 9.41 12.96 -8.04
N THR A 161 10.31 13.19 -8.98
CA THR A 161 10.13 12.85 -10.40
C THR A 161 9.99 11.35 -10.68
N LYS A 162 10.40 10.48 -9.74
CA LYS A 162 10.28 9.02 -9.86
C LYS A 162 9.02 8.45 -9.22
N LEU A 163 8.24 9.27 -8.50
CA LEU A 163 7.04 8.78 -7.82
C LEU A 163 5.98 8.37 -8.84
N ARG A 164 5.63 7.07 -8.82
CA ARG A 164 4.61 6.49 -9.71
C ARG A 164 3.28 6.25 -9.01
N TRP A 165 3.32 5.91 -7.72
CA TRP A 165 2.14 5.55 -6.93
C TRP A 165 1.98 6.50 -5.76
N LEU A 166 0.91 7.31 -5.79
CA LEU A 166 0.55 8.25 -4.72
C LEU A 166 -0.83 7.91 -4.18
N THR A 167 -0.89 7.44 -2.92
CA THR A 167 -2.15 7.08 -2.26
C THR A 167 -2.36 7.95 -1.03
N LEU A 168 -3.38 8.84 -1.10
CA LEU A 168 -3.75 9.82 -0.08
C LEU A 168 -5.23 9.71 0.31
N GLU A 169 -5.86 8.58 0.04
CA GLU A 169 -7.27 8.36 0.29
C GLU A 169 -7.63 8.44 1.78
N TYR A 170 -8.90 8.74 2.11
CA TYR A 170 -9.37 8.85 3.48
C TYR A 170 -8.59 9.87 4.31
N ASN A 171 -8.42 11.09 3.79
CA ASN A 171 -7.80 12.23 4.46
C ASN A 171 -8.75 13.44 4.50
N GLN A 172 -8.24 14.60 4.81
CA GLN A 172 -8.99 15.86 4.85
C GLN A 172 -8.45 16.87 3.84
N ILE A 173 -7.87 16.40 2.71
CA ILE A 173 -7.19 17.25 1.73
C ILE A 173 -8.18 18.16 1.04
N GLU A 174 -7.95 19.46 1.15
CA GLU A 174 -8.78 20.51 0.56
C GLU A 174 -8.23 21.02 -0.77
N SER A 175 -6.93 20.90 -0.98
CA SER A 175 -6.25 21.27 -2.24
C SER A 175 -4.92 20.56 -2.39
N LEU A 176 -4.44 20.42 -3.64
CA LEU A 176 -3.10 19.95 -3.97
C LEU A 176 -2.19 21.13 -4.35
N PRO A 177 -0.86 20.96 -4.27
CA PRO A 177 0.09 21.94 -4.78
C PRO A 177 -0.13 22.20 -6.27
N PRO A 178 0.05 23.45 -6.75
CA PRO A 178 -0.17 23.78 -8.15
C PRO A 178 0.85 23.17 -9.13
N CYS A 179 1.97 22.67 -8.63
CA CYS A 179 3.09 22.15 -9.43
C CYS A 179 3.11 20.61 -9.51
N MET A 180 1.94 19.95 -9.47
CA MET A 180 1.87 18.48 -9.57
C MET A 180 2.43 17.97 -10.91
N ASP A 181 2.42 18.78 -11.95
CA ASP A 181 3.00 18.50 -13.26
C ASP A 181 4.52 18.23 -13.27
N ASN A 182 5.23 18.57 -12.21
CA ASN A 182 6.64 18.19 -12.03
C ASN A 182 6.83 16.69 -11.71
N MET A 183 5.76 15.98 -11.33
CA MET A 183 5.81 14.55 -11.02
C MET A 183 5.72 13.74 -12.32
N GLU A 184 6.84 13.72 -13.06
CA GLU A 184 6.93 13.23 -14.44
C GLU A 184 6.55 11.74 -14.57
N SER A 185 6.81 10.92 -13.55
CA SER A 185 6.55 9.47 -13.58
C SER A 185 5.23 9.08 -12.91
N LEU A 186 4.39 10.02 -12.46
CA LEU A 186 3.17 9.70 -11.73
C LEU A 186 2.17 8.96 -12.62
N VAL A 187 1.87 7.70 -12.27
CA VAL A 187 0.96 6.81 -12.99
C VAL A 187 -0.40 6.73 -12.29
N HIS A 188 -0.38 6.57 -10.97
CA HIS A 188 -1.57 6.37 -10.17
C HIS A 188 -1.65 7.42 -9.06
N CYS A 189 -2.73 8.20 -9.06
CA CYS A 189 -3.00 9.23 -8.05
C CYS A 189 -4.36 8.97 -7.41
N ASN A 190 -4.34 8.45 -6.18
CA ASN A 190 -5.56 8.15 -5.42
C ASN A 190 -5.76 9.16 -4.29
N ILE A 191 -6.79 10.02 -4.44
CA ILE A 191 -7.18 11.05 -3.47
C ILE A 191 -8.67 10.91 -3.14
N LYS A 192 -9.23 9.72 -3.30
CA LYS A 192 -10.63 9.44 -2.95
C LYS A 192 -10.90 9.73 -1.47
N GLN A 193 -12.15 9.99 -1.10
CA GLN A 193 -12.55 10.22 0.28
C GLN A 193 -11.75 11.36 0.95
N ASN A 194 -11.78 12.54 0.30
CA ASN A 194 -11.12 13.76 0.77
C ASN A 194 -12.10 14.96 0.74
N ARG A 195 -11.61 16.19 0.80
CA ARG A 195 -12.41 17.44 0.85
C ARG A 195 -12.11 18.40 -0.28
N LEU A 196 -11.64 17.88 -1.44
CA LEU A 196 -11.36 18.71 -2.60
C LEU A 196 -12.63 19.40 -3.10
N LYS A 197 -12.62 20.72 -3.18
CA LYS A 197 -13.73 21.53 -3.71
C LYS A 197 -13.54 21.83 -5.20
N GLU A 198 -12.30 21.96 -5.60
CA GLU A 198 -11.90 22.24 -6.99
C GLU A 198 -11.21 21.03 -7.59
N PHE A 199 -11.41 20.82 -8.88
CA PHE A 199 -10.70 19.78 -9.61
C PHE A 199 -9.20 20.11 -9.69
N PRO A 200 -8.29 19.19 -9.32
CA PRO A 200 -6.85 19.44 -9.29
C PRO A 200 -6.22 19.39 -10.69
N ALA A 201 -6.48 20.41 -11.52
CA ALA A 201 -6.10 20.44 -12.94
C ALA A 201 -4.59 20.26 -13.21
N SER A 202 -3.72 20.62 -12.25
CA SER A 202 -2.27 20.42 -12.37
C SER A 202 -1.88 18.93 -12.48
N VAL A 203 -2.65 18.03 -11.88
CA VAL A 203 -2.38 16.57 -11.93
C VAL A 203 -2.59 16.03 -13.35
N LEU A 204 -3.52 16.59 -14.13
CA LEU A 204 -3.76 16.16 -15.52
C LEU A 204 -2.56 16.42 -16.45
N LYS A 205 -1.65 17.28 -16.04
CA LYS A 205 -0.44 17.60 -16.81
C LYS A 205 0.72 16.63 -16.54
N CYS A 206 0.55 15.68 -15.62
CA CYS A 206 1.52 14.60 -15.42
C CYS A 206 1.52 13.69 -16.64
N PRO A 207 2.65 13.53 -17.35
CA PRO A 207 2.66 12.90 -18.68
C PRO A 207 2.34 11.40 -18.67
N GLU A 208 2.67 10.69 -17.58
CA GLU A 208 2.50 9.25 -17.44
C GLU A 208 1.23 8.89 -16.64
N LEU A 209 0.39 9.89 -16.26
CA LEU A 209 -0.79 9.64 -15.44
C LEU A 209 -1.81 8.79 -16.19
N MET A 210 -2.14 7.62 -15.62
CA MET A 210 -3.14 6.69 -16.16
C MET A 210 -4.43 6.70 -15.33
N TYR A 211 -4.33 6.75 -14.02
CA TYR A 211 -5.48 6.62 -13.12
C TYR A 211 -5.53 7.75 -12.10
N LEU A 212 -6.66 8.50 -12.12
CA LEU A 212 -6.92 9.58 -11.16
C LEU A 212 -8.22 9.30 -10.41
N GLN A 213 -8.10 8.94 -9.13
CA GLN A 213 -9.23 8.69 -8.23
C GLN A 213 -9.55 9.90 -7.41
N LEU A 214 -10.71 10.49 -7.65
CA LEU A 214 -11.24 11.68 -6.99
C LEU A 214 -12.63 11.44 -6.40
N ASN A 215 -13.12 10.19 -6.41
CA ASN A 215 -14.45 9.87 -5.91
C ASN A 215 -14.60 10.22 -4.42
N HIS A 216 -15.84 10.51 -3.98
CA HIS A 216 -16.12 10.95 -2.61
C HIS A 216 -15.33 12.22 -2.20
N ASN A 217 -15.39 13.27 -3.01
CA ASN A 217 -14.89 14.61 -2.73
C ASN A 217 -16.03 15.65 -2.84
N GLN A 218 -15.72 16.93 -2.94
CA GLN A 218 -16.68 18.03 -3.02
C GLN A 218 -16.56 18.80 -4.34
N ILE A 219 -16.09 18.13 -5.41
CA ILE A 219 -15.86 18.75 -6.72
C ILE A 219 -17.20 19.01 -7.41
N SER A 220 -17.45 20.26 -7.81
CA SER A 220 -18.72 20.69 -8.41
C SER A 220 -18.63 20.91 -9.93
N HIS A 221 -17.44 21.06 -10.49
CA HIS A 221 -17.24 21.32 -11.93
C HIS A 221 -15.86 20.85 -12.39
N LEU A 222 -15.75 20.57 -13.68
CA LEU A 222 -14.45 20.36 -14.34
C LEU A 222 -13.76 21.72 -14.56
N PRO A 223 -12.43 21.74 -14.68
CA PRO A 223 -11.71 22.97 -14.99
C PRO A 223 -12.05 23.49 -16.39
N ASP A 224 -11.97 24.80 -16.56
CA ASP A 224 -12.14 25.42 -17.88
C ASP A 224 -11.14 24.83 -18.89
N GLY A 225 -11.63 24.48 -20.07
CA GLY A 225 -10.80 23.89 -21.11
C GLY A 225 -10.32 22.46 -20.83
N PHE A 226 -11.04 21.71 -19.99
CA PHE A 226 -10.70 20.31 -19.65
C PHE A 226 -10.41 19.46 -20.90
N ASP A 227 -11.26 19.53 -21.93
CA ASP A 227 -11.08 18.77 -23.18
C ASP A 227 -9.84 19.17 -24.00
N ALA A 228 -9.25 20.33 -23.72
CA ALA A 228 -8.05 20.82 -24.39
C ALA A 228 -6.76 20.45 -23.65
N ILE A 229 -6.84 19.87 -22.44
CA ILE A 229 -5.67 19.44 -21.70
C ILE A 229 -5.15 18.13 -22.31
N PRO A 230 -3.90 18.10 -22.83
CA PRO A 230 -3.34 16.86 -23.36
C PRO A 230 -3.12 15.85 -22.24
N THR A 231 -3.78 14.72 -22.33
CA THR A 231 -3.67 13.61 -21.36
C THR A 231 -3.36 12.30 -22.10
N PRO A 232 -2.13 12.15 -22.65
CA PRO A 232 -1.83 11.08 -23.59
C PRO A 232 -1.91 9.68 -22.98
N SER A 233 -1.65 9.55 -21.70
CA SER A 233 -1.60 8.26 -20.99
C SER A 233 -2.84 8.00 -20.13
N LEU A 234 -3.74 8.99 -19.99
CA LEU A 234 -4.85 8.91 -19.07
C LEU A 234 -5.91 7.90 -19.55
N GLU A 235 -6.22 6.94 -18.70
CA GLU A 235 -7.22 5.90 -18.96
C GLU A 235 -8.52 6.15 -18.20
N MET A 236 -8.42 6.71 -16.96
CA MET A 236 -9.60 6.92 -16.13
C MET A 236 -9.46 8.05 -15.13
N ILE A 237 -10.55 8.83 -14.99
CA ILE A 237 -10.79 9.73 -13.87
C ILE A 237 -12.07 9.28 -13.19
N ASP A 238 -12.00 8.95 -11.90
CA ASP A 238 -13.16 8.60 -11.10
C ASP A 238 -13.66 9.83 -10.32
N LEU A 239 -14.83 10.33 -10.67
CA LEU A 239 -15.49 11.47 -10.03
C LEU A 239 -16.78 11.09 -9.30
N ARG A 240 -17.09 9.80 -9.15
CA ARG A 240 -18.30 9.36 -8.46
C ARG A 240 -18.43 9.99 -7.07
N HIS A 241 -19.66 10.16 -6.60
CA HIS A 241 -19.95 10.74 -5.29
C HIS A 241 -19.32 12.12 -5.06
N ASN A 242 -19.32 12.95 -6.11
CA ASN A 242 -19.02 14.37 -6.06
C ASN A 242 -20.26 15.18 -6.43
N PRO A 243 -20.41 16.43 -6.00
CA PRO A 243 -21.54 17.30 -6.40
C PRO A 243 -21.72 17.43 -7.92
N ILE A 244 -20.64 17.33 -8.70
CA ILE A 244 -20.70 17.38 -10.17
C ILE A 244 -21.60 16.28 -10.75
N CYS A 245 -21.73 15.13 -10.10
CA CYS A 245 -22.56 14.03 -10.58
C CYS A 245 -24.07 14.33 -10.53
N GLU A 246 -24.49 15.31 -9.69
CA GLU A 246 -25.87 15.75 -9.54
C GLU A 246 -26.25 16.86 -10.54
N LEU A 247 -25.28 17.43 -11.23
CA LEU A 247 -25.44 18.53 -12.18
C LEU A 247 -25.41 18.02 -13.62
N PRO A 248 -25.99 18.73 -14.57
CA PRO A 248 -25.76 18.46 -15.99
C PRO A 248 -24.26 18.58 -16.30
N HIS A 249 -23.62 17.48 -16.63
CA HIS A 249 -22.21 17.42 -16.97
C HIS A 249 -22.00 16.87 -18.38
N PRO A 250 -20.92 17.25 -19.08
CA PRO A 250 -20.58 16.65 -20.36
C PRO A 250 -20.21 15.19 -20.18
N GLU A 251 -20.72 14.33 -21.07
CA GLU A 251 -20.22 12.95 -21.15
C GLU A 251 -18.80 12.98 -21.70
N HIS A 252 -17.88 12.34 -20.96
CA HIS A 252 -16.50 12.20 -21.37
C HIS A 252 -16.05 10.75 -21.18
N SER A 253 -15.47 10.15 -22.20
CA SER A 253 -15.13 8.71 -22.22
C SER A 253 -14.13 8.27 -21.12
N LEU A 254 -13.31 9.20 -20.63
CA LEU A 254 -12.31 8.95 -19.59
C LEU A 254 -12.83 9.24 -18.18
N VAL A 255 -14.01 9.87 -18.03
CA VAL A 255 -14.53 10.32 -16.74
C VAL A 255 -15.69 9.45 -16.31
N ARG A 256 -15.59 8.92 -15.10
CA ARG A 256 -16.59 8.08 -14.49
C ARG A 256 -17.40 8.90 -13.47
N TYR A 257 -18.70 9.05 -13.72
CA TYR A 257 -19.63 9.81 -12.89
C TYR A 257 -20.61 8.93 -12.12
N THR A 258 -20.87 7.72 -12.61
CA THR A 258 -21.87 6.79 -12.07
C THR A 258 -21.27 5.41 -11.82
N GLU A 259 -21.98 4.57 -11.07
CA GLU A 259 -21.62 3.16 -10.81
C GLU A 259 -21.72 2.29 -12.08
N GLU A 260 -22.50 2.73 -13.08
CA GLU A 260 -22.65 1.98 -14.32
C GLU A 260 -21.33 1.99 -15.12
N ILE A 261 -20.82 0.82 -15.40
CA ILE A 261 -19.71 0.65 -16.37
C ILE A 261 -20.28 1.12 -17.72
N PRO A 262 -19.63 2.06 -18.43
CA PRO A 262 -20.10 2.44 -19.77
C PRO A 262 -20.24 1.17 -20.60
N SER A 263 -21.47 0.79 -20.92
CA SER A 263 -21.72 -0.32 -21.83
C SER A 263 -21.04 0.03 -23.14
N VAL A 264 -20.01 -0.72 -23.50
CA VAL A 264 -19.46 -0.67 -24.85
C VAL A 264 -20.63 -0.79 -25.79
N VAL A 265 -20.93 0.27 -26.54
CA VAL A 265 -21.96 0.27 -27.58
C VAL A 265 -21.52 -0.80 -28.58
N VAL A 266 -22.05 -2.00 -28.41
CA VAL A 266 -22.00 -3.04 -29.43
C VAL A 266 -22.88 -2.44 -30.55
N GLN A 267 -22.27 -1.81 -31.52
CA GLN A 267 -22.98 -1.46 -32.75
C GLN A 267 -23.55 -2.76 -33.27
N ASP A 268 -24.89 -2.85 -33.23
CA ASP A 268 -25.66 -3.91 -33.87
C ASP A 268 -25.30 -3.95 -35.35
N LEU A 269 -24.36 -4.82 -35.66
CA LEU A 269 -24.19 -5.32 -37.04
C LEU A 269 -25.39 -6.24 -37.29
N THR A 270 -26.55 -5.66 -37.63
CA THR A 270 -27.64 -6.43 -38.22
C THR A 270 -27.15 -6.98 -39.56
N PRO A 271 -27.07 -8.31 -39.73
CA PRO A 271 -26.82 -8.86 -41.05
C PRO A 271 -28.08 -8.69 -41.91
N SER A 272 -27.97 -7.92 -42.95
CA SER A 272 -28.99 -7.90 -44.01
C SER A 272 -29.25 -9.31 -44.53
N SER A 273 -30.52 -9.66 -44.50
CA SER A 273 -31.05 -10.92 -44.99
C SER A 273 -30.72 -11.17 -46.45
N SER A 274 -30.04 -12.26 -46.76
CA SER A 274 -30.41 -13.16 -47.86
C SER A 274 -29.60 -14.44 -47.91
N SER A 275 -30.36 -15.52 -48.11
CA SER A 275 -30.04 -16.88 -48.61
C SER A 275 -29.57 -17.97 -47.64
N ARG A 276 -30.52 -18.83 -47.40
CA ARG A 276 -30.59 -20.31 -47.25
C ARG A 276 -29.30 -21.12 -47.22
N GLY A 277 -29.21 -21.98 -46.17
CA GLY A 277 -28.61 -23.33 -46.33
C GLY A 277 -27.91 -23.89 -45.09
N HIS A 278 -28.58 -24.85 -44.41
CA HIS A 278 -28.04 -26.02 -43.69
C HIS A 278 -26.79 -25.91 -42.82
N GLY A 279 -26.97 -26.20 -41.53
CA GLY A 279 -25.88 -26.71 -40.68
C GLY A 279 -25.98 -26.30 -39.24
N ALA A 280 -26.88 -26.97 -38.47
CA ALA A 280 -26.82 -26.89 -37.01
C ALA A 280 -25.57 -27.65 -36.52
N GLN A 281 -24.70 -26.96 -35.82
CA GLN A 281 -23.93 -27.49 -34.68
C GLN A 281 -23.06 -26.39 -34.03
N ALA A 282 -23.29 -26.22 -32.73
CA ALA A 282 -22.35 -25.81 -31.70
C ALA A 282 -21.41 -24.60 -31.96
N LEU A 283 -21.76 -23.45 -31.40
CA LEU A 283 -20.79 -22.46 -30.89
C LEU A 283 -21.39 -21.81 -29.63
N ALA A 284 -21.37 -22.57 -28.55
CA ALA A 284 -21.28 -22.03 -27.21
C ALA A 284 -19.77 -21.76 -26.94
N ALA A 285 -19.50 -20.68 -26.23
CA ALA A 285 -18.21 -20.23 -25.72
C ALA A 285 -17.40 -19.32 -26.66
N ASN A 286 -17.52 -18.03 -26.37
CA ASN A 286 -16.37 -17.13 -26.17
C ASN A 286 -16.89 -15.72 -25.85
N ALA A 287 -17.46 -15.58 -24.65
CA ALA A 287 -17.43 -14.30 -23.96
C ALA A 287 -15.98 -14.15 -23.45
N THR A 288 -15.10 -13.67 -24.32
CA THR A 288 -13.78 -13.23 -23.90
C THR A 288 -14.00 -11.94 -23.13
N ALA A 289 -14.01 -12.04 -21.81
CA ALA A 289 -13.87 -10.88 -20.95
C ALA A 289 -12.63 -10.12 -21.43
N LEU A 290 -12.80 -8.88 -21.84
CA LEU A 290 -11.70 -7.95 -22.05
C LEU A 290 -11.02 -7.79 -20.70
N ARG A 291 -9.96 -8.56 -20.47
CA ARG A 291 -9.02 -8.30 -19.38
C ARG A 291 -8.42 -6.94 -19.69
N LEU A 292 -8.74 -5.96 -18.85
CA LEU A 292 -7.93 -4.76 -18.74
C LEU A 292 -6.48 -5.18 -18.53
N PRO A 293 -5.50 -4.56 -19.19
CA PRO A 293 -4.11 -4.88 -18.96
C PRO A 293 -3.82 -4.70 -17.46
N ALA A 294 -3.24 -5.73 -16.85
CA ALA A 294 -2.82 -5.66 -15.47
C ALA A 294 -1.84 -4.49 -15.33
N VAL A 295 -2.18 -3.54 -14.48
CA VAL A 295 -1.29 -2.45 -14.12
C VAL A 295 -0.04 -3.09 -13.52
N PRO A 296 1.17 -2.82 -14.04
CA PRO A 296 2.36 -3.42 -13.50
C PRO A 296 2.52 -3.00 -12.04
N ALA A 297 2.51 -3.97 -11.13
CA ALA A 297 2.78 -3.73 -9.73
C ALA A 297 4.15 -3.05 -9.56
N PRO A 298 4.31 -2.14 -8.59
CA PRO A 298 5.61 -1.55 -8.28
C PRO A 298 6.62 -2.67 -8.04
N ARG A 299 7.80 -2.56 -8.64
CA ARG A 299 8.82 -3.61 -8.65
C ARG A 299 9.33 -4.04 -7.27
N HIS A 300 8.95 -3.29 -6.22
CA HIS A 300 9.39 -3.48 -4.84
C HIS A 300 8.24 -3.39 -3.83
N ALA A 301 6.98 -3.51 -4.26
CA ALA A 301 5.87 -3.64 -3.33
C ALA A 301 5.95 -5.02 -2.69
N ASP A 302 6.28 -5.05 -1.39
CA ASP A 302 6.17 -6.24 -0.58
C ASP A 302 4.68 -6.65 -0.52
N PRO A 303 4.32 -7.93 -0.73
CA PRO A 303 2.92 -8.39 -0.82
C PRO A 303 2.13 -8.32 0.50
N LEU A 304 2.62 -7.61 1.53
CA LEU A 304 2.06 -7.63 2.88
C LEU A 304 1.12 -6.44 3.19
N MET A 305 0.16 -6.16 2.32
CA MET A 305 -1.01 -5.36 2.67
C MET A 305 -2.22 -6.29 2.85
N ILE A 306 -2.23 -7.08 3.92
CA ILE A 306 -3.46 -7.74 4.38
C ILE A 306 -4.25 -6.67 5.12
N ASP A 307 -5.34 -6.17 4.52
CA ASP A 307 -6.36 -5.43 5.24
C ASP A 307 -7.11 -6.42 6.15
N ILE A 308 -6.65 -6.56 7.40
CA ILE A 308 -7.44 -7.20 8.44
C ILE A 308 -8.42 -6.13 8.93
N GLU A 309 -9.64 -6.17 8.43
CA GLU A 309 -10.74 -5.42 9.01
C GLU A 309 -11.04 -5.97 10.40
N ILE A 310 -10.63 -5.24 11.43
CA ILE A 310 -11.16 -5.38 12.77
C ILE A 310 -12.01 -4.13 13.04
N ASP A 311 -13.20 -4.08 12.50
CA ASP A 311 -14.32 -3.38 13.12
C ASP A 311 -15.64 -3.81 12.46
N GLY A 312 -16.60 -4.20 13.32
CA GLY A 312 -17.93 -4.63 12.92
C GLY A 312 -18.82 -3.45 12.56
N SER A 313 -18.68 -2.91 11.38
CA SER A 313 -19.74 -2.15 10.73
C SER A 313 -19.71 -2.45 9.24
N SER A 314 -20.71 -3.20 8.81
CA SER A 314 -21.04 -3.49 7.43
C SER A 314 -21.06 -2.22 6.58
N ILE A 315 -20.08 -2.09 5.69
CA ILE A 315 -20.20 -1.33 4.46
C ILE A 315 -19.90 -2.33 3.35
N GLU A 316 -20.97 -2.89 2.82
CA GLU A 316 -20.97 -3.54 1.51
C GLU A 316 -20.65 -2.44 0.51
N ASP A 317 -19.67 -2.69 -0.32
CA ASP A 317 -19.31 -2.17 -1.62
C ASP A 317 -17.81 -1.91 -1.73
N SER A 318 -17.07 -2.99 -1.95
CA SER A 318 -15.71 -2.93 -2.47
C SER A 318 -15.69 -3.49 -3.88
N GLU A 319 -15.59 -2.61 -4.86
CA GLU A 319 -15.61 -3.01 -6.26
C GLU A 319 -14.26 -3.52 -6.77
N ASP A 320 -14.35 -4.45 -7.70
CA ASP A 320 -13.39 -5.38 -8.29
C ASP A 320 -11.98 -4.89 -8.66
N TRP A 321 -11.68 -3.62 -8.63
CA TRP A 321 -10.33 -3.17 -9.00
C TRP A 321 -9.44 -2.81 -7.79
N GLU A 322 -9.97 -2.69 -6.59
CA GLU A 322 -9.16 -2.76 -5.36
C GLU A 322 -8.48 -4.14 -5.23
N ASN A 323 -9.11 -5.19 -5.77
CA ASN A 323 -8.54 -6.54 -5.81
C ASN A 323 -7.40 -6.73 -6.82
N SER A 324 -7.23 -5.85 -7.82
CA SER A 324 -6.10 -5.94 -8.75
C SER A 324 -4.78 -5.42 -8.17
N VAL A 325 -4.85 -4.70 -7.05
CA VAL A 325 -3.68 -4.20 -6.30
C VAL A 325 -3.47 -5.03 -5.02
N ASN A 326 -4.48 -5.80 -4.59
CA ASN A 326 -4.36 -6.75 -3.48
C ASN A 326 -3.73 -8.05 -3.99
N SER A 327 -2.47 -8.20 -3.72
CA SER A 327 -1.62 -9.34 -4.09
C SER A 327 -1.90 -10.62 -3.28
N SER A 328 -3.17 -10.93 -2.95
CA SER A 328 -3.50 -12.18 -2.27
C SER A 328 -3.27 -13.44 -3.14
N GLU A 329 -3.07 -13.29 -4.45
CA GLU A 329 -2.68 -14.39 -5.33
C GLU A 329 -1.16 -14.59 -5.45
N LEU A 330 -0.33 -13.65 -4.99
CA LEU A 330 1.13 -13.80 -4.99
C LEU A 330 1.67 -14.47 -3.72
N ASP A 331 0.92 -14.50 -2.62
CA ASP A 331 1.31 -15.17 -1.37
C ASP A 331 1.39 -16.70 -1.49
N VAL A 332 0.78 -17.29 -2.51
CA VAL A 332 0.83 -18.75 -2.71
C VAL A 332 2.09 -19.21 -3.46
N GLN A 333 2.80 -18.31 -4.13
CA GLN A 333 3.94 -18.67 -4.99
C GLN A 333 5.33 -18.38 -4.41
N TYR A 334 5.42 -17.67 -3.27
CA TYR A 334 6.70 -17.30 -2.64
C TYR A 334 6.89 -17.82 -1.21
N GLN A 335 6.15 -18.85 -0.80
CA GLN A 335 6.63 -19.67 0.32
C GLN A 335 7.85 -20.44 -0.19
N SER A 336 9.03 -19.88 0.08
CA SER A 336 10.28 -20.60 -0.13
C SER A 336 10.24 -21.88 0.72
N ASP A 337 10.89 -22.95 0.25
CA ASP A 337 11.01 -24.21 1.00
C ASP A 337 11.56 -24.02 2.43
N ASP A 338 12.26 -22.90 2.70
CA ASP A 338 12.74 -22.50 4.01
C ASP A 338 11.62 -22.09 5.00
N GLU A 339 10.53 -21.40 4.55
CA GLU A 339 9.42 -21.05 5.43
C GLU A 339 8.58 -22.28 5.81
N ARG A 340 8.49 -23.28 4.93
CA ARG A 340 7.85 -24.56 5.25
C ARG A 340 8.64 -25.34 6.32
N ALA A 341 9.96 -25.33 6.24
CA ALA A 341 10.80 -25.98 7.25
C ALA A 341 10.68 -25.32 8.63
N ASP A 342 10.63 -23.99 8.69
CA ASP A 342 10.50 -23.25 9.96
C ASP A 342 9.09 -23.43 10.58
N ASN A 343 8.03 -23.51 9.76
CA ASN A 343 6.67 -23.77 10.23
C ASN A 343 6.45 -25.24 10.66
N GLU A 344 7.10 -26.22 10.01
CA GLU A 344 7.09 -27.62 10.46
C GLU A 344 7.83 -27.79 11.80
N ALA A 345 8.93 -27.08 12.01
CA ALA A 345 9.66 -27.10 13.29
C ALA A 345 8.81 -26.51 14.44
N VAL A 346 8.03 -25.46 14.20
CA VAL A 346 7.11 -24.88 15.18
C VAL A 346 5.94 -25.84 15.46
N GLY A 347 5.42 -26.51 14.44
CA GLY A 347 4.33 -27.50 14.57
C GLY A 347 4.73 -28.75 15.36
N MET A 348 6.00 -29.14 15.34
CA MET A 348 6.49 -30.30 16.11
C MET A 348 6.70 -30.03 17.61
N VAL A 349 6.97 -28.79 18.00
CA VAL A 349 7.24 -28.44 19.42
C VAL A 349 5.95 -28.19 20.21
N LEU A 350 4.92 -27.61 19.59
CA LEU A 350 3.67 -27.23 20.26
C LEU A 350 2.79 -28.43 20.68
N PRO A 351 2.64 -29.54 19.93
CA PRO A 351 1.83 -30.67 20.36
C PRO A 351 2.38 -31.43 21.56
N GLU A 352 3.71 -31.47 21.75
CA GLU A 352 4.30 -32.14 22.90
C GLU A 352 4.15 -31.36 24.21
N LEU A 353 4.24 -30.03 24.15
CA LEU A 353 4.09 -29.18 25.35
C LEU A 353 2.63 -29.09 25.82
N SER A 354 1.65 -29.23 24.90
CA SER A 354 0.23 -29.25 25.29
C SER A 354 -0.17 -30.50 26.08
N ARG A 355 0.57 -31.60 25.97
CA ARG A 355 0.33 -32.85 26.73
C ARG A 355 0.75 -32.73 28.17
N TYR A 356 1.70 -31.84 28.51
CA TYR A 356 2.15 -31.66 29.92
C TYR A 356 1.31 -30.63 30.68
N ALA A 357 0.56 -29.75 29.98
CA ALA A 357 -0.28 -28.74 30.61
C ALA A 357 -1.62 -29.29 31.14
N THR A 358 -2.04 -30.49 30.74
CA THR A 358 -3.33 -31.12 31.12
C THR A 358 -3.21 -32.13 32.26
N THR A 359 -2.02 -32.38 32.83
CA THR A 359 -1.81 -33.35 33.92
C THR A 359 -1.49 -32.71 35.27
N ALA A 360 -1.62 -31.39 35.43
CA ALA A 360 -1.49 -30.69 36.69
C ALA A 360 -2.82 -29.96 36.99
N SER A 361 -3.82 -30.73 37.41
CA SER A 361 -5.00 -30.29 38.15
C SER A 361 -5.32 -31.24 39.26
#